data_6e7cf06103c0e366dc86716e8ab5d4df
#
_entry.id   6e7cf06103c0e366dc86716e8ab5d4df
#
_cell.length_a   1.000
_cell.length_b   1.000
_cell.length_c   1.000
_cell.angle_alpha   90.00
_cell.angle_beta   90.00
_cell.angle_gamma   90.00
#
_symmetry.space_group_name_H-M   'P 1'
#
loop_
_entity.id
_entity.type
_entity.pdbx_description
1 polymer ?
#
loop_
_entity_poly.entity_id
_entity_poly.type
_entity_poly.pdbx_seq_one_letter_code
_entity_poly.pdbx_strand_id
1 'polypeptide(L)'
;EFVANHSEDNLLEQFKEAGYAEQINVILDIAGGDIMQANLELAAPDGRIVCIGVMRGMQSEINLATLFMKRLTLTGSTLRRLDTASRAACFQAIREHIWPEVLAGNILPVIDSSFPLADVLAAHEYMRSGLHFGKLLLECQVS
;
A
#
# COMPACT_ATOMS: atom_id res chain seq x y z
N GLU A 1 -7.63 7.19 -15.01
CA GLU A 1 -7.40 6.34 -13.83
C GLU A 1 -7.60 4.88 -14.24
N PHE A 2 -6.71 3.99 -13.83
CA PHE A 2 -6.73 2.56 -14.17
C PHE A 2 -6.60 1.72 -12.89
N VAL A 3 -7.37 0.66 -12.80
CA VAL A 3 -7.35 -0.31 -11.70
C VAL A 3 -7.09 -1.69 -12.28
N ALA A 4 -6.08 -2.38 -11.75
CA ALA A 4 -5.77 -3.76 -12.11
C ALA A 4 -6.17 -4.72 -10.96
N ASN A 5 -6.64 -5.89 -11.32
CA ASN A 5 -6.94 -6.93 -10.34
C ASN A 5 -5.68 -7.70 -9.97
N HIS A 6 -5.15 -7.45 -8.79
CA HIS A 6 -3.92 -8.10 -8.29
C HIS A 6 -4.08 -9.58 -7.92
N SER A 7 -5.32 -10.09 -7.89
CA SER A 7 -5.60 -11.52 -7.65
C SER A 7 -5.46 -12.38 -8.91
N GLU A 8 -5.31 -11.75 -10.07
CA GLU A 8 -5.04 -12.43 -11.33
C GLU A 8 -3.54 -12.54 -11.57
N ASP A 9 -3.10 -13.65 -12.17
CA ASP A 9 -1.68 -13.94 -12.42
C ASP A 9 -1.03 -13.03 -13.47
N ASN A 10 -1.82 -12.22 -14.17
CA ASN A 10 -1.40 -11.38 -15.29
C ASN A 10 -1.34 -9.87 -14.95
N LEU A 11 -1.11 -9.48 -13.70
CA LEU A 11 -1.09 -8.07 -13.26
C LEU A 11 -0.21 -7.19 -14.17
N LEU A 12 0.99 -7.63 -14.50
CA LEU A 12 1.92 -6.89 -15.36
C LEU A 12 1.32 -6.66 -16.75
N GLU A 13 0.68 -7.68 -17.34
CA GLU A 13 0.06 -7.57 -18.65
C GLU A 13 -1.14 -6.62 -18.64
N GLN A 14 -1.97 -6.64 -17.59
CA GLN A 14 -3.07 -5.67 -17.44
C GLN A 14 -2.56 -4.23 -17.51
N PHE A 15 -1.43 -3.91 -16.83
CA PHE A 15 -0.82 -2.58 -16.90
C PHE A 15 -0.23 -2.26 -18.27
N LYS A 16 0.40 -3.24 -18.93
CA LYS A 16 0.95 -3.06 -20.30
C LYS A 16 -0.14 -2.80 -21.32
N GLU A 17 -1.22 -3.58 -21.30
CA GLU A 17 -2.38 -3.43 -22.19
C GLU A 17 -3.07 -2.07 -21.99
N ALA A 18 -3.12 -1.58 -20.75
CA ALA A 18 -3.63 -0.26 -20.43
C ALA A 18 -2.67 0.90 -20.78
N GLY A 19 -1.50 0.60 -21.34
CA GLY A 19 -0.51 1.59 -21.79
C GLY A 19 0.38 2.16 -20.71
N TYR A 20 0.47 1.51 -19.54
CA TYR A 20 1.29 1.97 -18.40
C TYR A 20 2.68 1.30 -18.34
N ALA A 21 3.07 0.50 -19.32
CA ALA A 21 4.41 -0.07 -19.37
C ALA A 21 5.47 1.02 -19.36
N GLU A 22 6.43 0.93 -18.44
CA GLU A 22 7.55 1.87 -18.29
C GLU A 22 7.15 3.36 -18.12
N GLN A 23 5.95 3.63 -17.61
CA GLN A 23 5.45 5.00 -17.47
C GLN A 23 5.19 5.42 -16.02
N ILE A 24 5.36 4.52 -15.06
CA ILE A 24 5.04 4.81 -13.67
C ILE A 24 6.27 5.42 -12.98
N ASN A 25 6.22 6.70 -12.69
CA ASN A 25 7.34 7.42 -12.08
C ASN A 25 7.52 7.11 -10.59
N VAL A 26 6.43 6.82 -9.87
CA VAL A 26 6.46 6.49 -8.44
C VAL A 26 5.55 5.31 -8.16
N ILE A 27 6.08 4.28 -7.53
CA ILE A 27 5.34 3.11 -7.07
C ILE A 27 5.42 3.06 -5.54
N LEU A 28 4.27 3.08 -4.87
CA LEU A 28 4.17 2.82 -3.44
C LEU A 28 3.74 1.37 -3.24
N ASP A 29 4.67 0.54 -2.77
CA ASP A 29 4.47 -0.90 -2.63
C ASP A 29 4.21 -1.31 -1.17
N ILE A 30 3.03 -1.86 -0.92
CA ILE A 30 2.66 -2.48 0.36
C ILE A 30 2.75 -3.99 0.34
N ALA A 31 2.91 -4.58 -0.83
CA ALA A 31 2.83 -6.02 -1.05
C ALA A 31 4.19 -6.71 -0.85
N GLY A 32 5.25 -6.21 -1.46
CA GLY A 32 6.55 -6.87 -1.48
C GLY A 32 6.50 -8.24 -2.18
N GLY A 33 7.43 -9.12 -1.85
CA GLY A 33 7.45 -10.48 -2.36
C GLY A 33 7.58 -10.56 -3.88
N ASP A 34 6.80 -11.42 -4.49
CA ASP A 34 6.82 -11.77 -5.92
C ASP A 34 6.44 -10.62 -6.87
N ILE A 35 5.74 -9.59 -6.37
CA ILE A 35 5.31 -8.46 -7.22
C ILE A 35 6.45 -7.48 -7.53
N MET A 36 7.57 -7.56 -6.81
CA MET A 36 8.66 -6.59 -6.95
C MET A 36 9.26 -6.56 -8.36
N GLN A 37 9.39 -7.72 -9.03
CA GLN A 37 9.87 -7.77 -10.41
C GLN A 37 8.91 -7.02 -11.37
N ALA A 38 7.60 -7.19 -11.20
CA ALA A 38 6.61 -6.45 -11.98
C ALA A 38 6.71 -4.94 -11.73
N ASN A 39 6.93 -4.52 -10.48
CA ASN A 39 7.16 -3.11 -10.15
C ASN A 39 8.37 -2.52 -10.88
N LEU A 40 9.48 -3.27 -10.99
CA LEU A 40 10.66 -2.80 -11.74
C LEU A 40 10.34 -2.67 -13.24
N GLU A 41 9.55 -3.59 -13.80
CA GLU A 41 9.17 -3.56 -15.21
C GLU A 41 8.21 -2.42 -15.55
N LEU A 42 7.28 -2.09 -14.65
CA LEU A 42 6.31 -1.01 -14.82
C LEU A 42 6.90 0.38 -14.60
N ALA A 43 7.95 0.47 -13.77
CA ALA A 43 8.58 1.75 -13.46
C ALA A 43 9.18 2.40 -14.71
N ALA A 44 8.97 3.70 -14.86
CA ALA A 44 9.63 4.55 -15.87
C ALA A 44 11.14 4.63 -15.59
N PRO A 45 11.97 4.97 -16.60
CA PRO A 45 13.35 5.34 -16.36
C PRO A 45 13.45 6.45 -15.30
N ASP A 46 14.43 6.34 -14.39
CA ASP A 46 14.64 7.20 -13.22
C ASP A 46 13.49 7.12 -12.17
N GLY A 47 12.60 6.15 -12.31
CA GLY A 47 11.46 5.94 -11.42
C GLY A 47 11.87 5.54 -10.00
N ARG A 48 10.92 5.70 -9.08
CA ARG A 48 11.12 5.39 -7.65
C ARG A 48 10.10 4.37 -7.17
N ILE A 49 10.60 3.32 -6.51
CA ILE A 49 9.79 2.29 -5.86
C ILE A 49 10.02 2.40 -4.35
N VAL A 50 8.97 2.63 -3.58
CA VAL A 50 9.01 2.77 -2.13
C VAL A 50 8.26 1.62 -1.48
N CYS A 51 8.98 0.69 -0.87
CA CYS A 51 8.39 -0.42 -0.12
C CYS A 51 8.01 0.05 1.28
N ILE A 52 6.74 -0.04 1.63
CA ILE A 52 6.20 0.29 2.95
C ILE A 52 5.55 -0.91 3.65
N GLY A 53 5.45 -2.04 2.98
CA GLY A 53 4.91 -3.29 3.51
C GLY A 53 5.43 -4.50 2.74
N VAL A 54 5.18 -5.69 3.29
CA VAL A 54 5.64 -6.98 2.77
C VAL A 54 4.54 -8.05 2.92
N MET A 55 3.30 -7.70 2.57
CA MET A 55 2.13 -8.56 2.78
C MET A 55 2.20 -9.87 1.99
N ARG A 56 2.87 -9.89 0.83
CA ARG A 56 3.09 -11.08 -0.01
C ARG A 56 4.42 -11.77 0.25
N GLY A 57 5.28 -11.23 1.11
CA GLY A 57 6.55 -11.85 1.50
C GLY A 57 7.69 -10.87 1.70
N MET A 58 8.68 -11.28 2.50
CA MET A 58 9.85 -10.47 2.84
C MET A 58 11.00 -10.61 1.83
N GLN A 59 10.92 -11.60 0.94
CA GLN A 59 11.97 -11.92 -0.03
C GLN A 59 11.41 -11.78 -1.43
N SER A 60 12.24 -11.31 -2.35
CA SER A 60 11.90 -11.15 -3.75
C SER A 60 13.11 -11.48 -4.61
N GLU A 61 12.89 -12.18 -5.71
CA GLU A 61 13.87 -12.33 -6.78
C GLU A 61 13.64 -11.23 -7.81
N ILE A 62 14.67 -10.45 -8.11
CA ILE A 62 14.60 -9.36 -9.07
C ILE A 62 15.75 -9.42 -10.07
N ASN A 63 15.47 -8.99 -11.30
CA ASN A 63 16.50 -8.80 -12.31
C ASN A 63 17.20 -7.45 -12.09
N LEU A 64 18.43 -7.50 -11.57
CA LEU A 64 19.23 -6.29 -11.33
C LEU A 64 19.53 -5.51 -12.61
N ALA A 65 19.56 -6.16 -13.79
CA ALA A 65 19.74 -5.45 -15.04
C ALA A 65 18.60 -4.44 -15.28
N THR A 66 17.35 -4.81 -14.99
CA THR A 66 16.21 -3.89 -15.08
C THR A 66 16.39 -2.69 -14.16
N LEU A 67 16.86 -2.91 -12.93
CA LEU A 67 17.09 -1.85 -11.96
C LEU A 67 18.14 -0.82 -12.47
N PHE A 68 19.32 -1.29 -12.90
CA PHE A 68 20.39 -0.35 -13.30
C PHE A 68 20.17 0.24 -14.69
N MET A 69 19.63 -0.49 -15.65
CA MET A 69 19.37 0.03 -17.00
C MET A 69 18.35 1.17 -16.99
N LYS A 70 17.34 1.08 -16.13
CA LYS A 70 16.35 2.13 -15.92
C LYS A 70 16.77 3.15 -14.85
N ARG A 71 17.91 3.01 -14.19
CA ARG A 71 18.41 3.87 -13.11
C ARG A 71 17.38 4.06 -11.99
N LEU A 72 16.68 2.97 -11.59
CA LEU A 72 15.61 3.02 -10.61
C LEU A 72 16.13 3.29 -9.21
N THR A 73 15.34 3.98 -8.41
CA THR A 73 15.53 4.09 -6.97
C THR A 73 14.60 3.11 -6.27
N LEU A 74 15.16 2.08 -5.65
CA LEU A 74 14.43 1.18 -4.77
C LEU A 74 14.76 1.53 -3.31
N THR A 75 13.75 1.88 -2.53
CA THR A 75 13.91 2.28 -1.13
C THR A 75 12.78 1.71 -0.27
N GLY A 76 12.97 1.77 1.04
CA GLY A 76 11.95 1.35 2.00
C GLY A 76 11.68 2.41 3.06
N SER A 77 10.50 2.38 3.65
CA SER A 77 10.12 3.25 4.76
C SER A 77 9.34 2.49 5.82
N THR A 78 9.57 2.82 7.08
CA THR A 78 8.80 2.30 8.21
C THR A 78 8.71 3.33 9.33
N LEU A 79 7.51 3.57 9.82
CA LEU A 79 7.27 4.46 10.96
C LEU A 79 7.86 3.91 12.28
N ARG A 80 7.96 2.58 12.39
CA ARG A 80 8.39 1.92 13.63
C ARG A 80 9.81 2.28 14.04
N ARG A 81 10.70 2.51 13.08
CA ARG A 81 12.12 2.80 13.31
C ARG A 81 12.47 4.29 13.23
N LEU A 82 11.51 5.15 12.97
CA LEU A 82 11.75 6.59 13.06
C LEU A 82 12.07 6.98 14.50
N ASP A 83 13.02 7.90 14.66
CA ASP A 83 13.27 8.56 15.93
C ASP A 83 12.05 9.42 16.36
N THR A 84 12.01 9.79 17.62
CA THR A 84 10.86 10.51 18.19
C THR A 84 10.63 11.87 17.52
N ALA A 85 11.69 12.59 17.16
CA ALA A 85 11.56 13.90 16.52
C ALA A 85 11.00 13.79 15.09
N SER A 86 11.53 12.87 14.30
CA SER A 86 11.02 12.59 12.95
C SER A 86 9.57 12.11 12.95
N ARG A 87 9.21 11.27 13.92
CA ARG A 87 7.83 10.81 14.09
C ARG A 87 6.90 11.96 14.48
N ALA A 88 7.31 12.83 15.41
CA ALA A 88 6.54 14.00 15.78
C ALA A 88 6.32 14.96 14.61
N ALA A 89 7.35 15.19 13.78
CA ALA A 89 7.24 16.00 12.57
C ALA A 89 6.22 15.43 11.58
N CYS A 90 6.20 14.10 11.38
CA CYS A 90 5.18 13.45 10.53
C CYS A 90 3.76 13.69 11.08
N PHE A 91 3.54 13.52 12.39
CA PHE A 91 2.22 13.75 12.98
C PHE A 91 1.80 15.22 12.92
N GLN A 92 2.75 16.15 13.08
CA GLN A 92 2.47 17.57 12.92
C GLN A 92 2.03 17.89 11.49
N ALA A 93 2.75 17.39 10.48
CA ALA A 93 2.39 17.58 9.07
C ALA A 93 1.01 16.98 8.76
N ILE A 94 0.67 15.80 9.29
CA ILE A 94 -0.67 15.22 9.16
C ILE A 94 -1.73 16.14 9.77
N ARG A 95 -1.47 16.67 10.98
CA ARG A 95 -2.40 17.57 11.67
C ARG A 95 -2.61 18.87 10.91
N GLU A 96 -1.57 19.39 10.27
CA GLU A 96 -1.63 20.67 9.55
C GLU A 96 -2.23 20.55 8.15
N HIS A 97 -1.95 19.46 7.42
CA HIS A 97 -2.28 19.34 6.02
C HIS A 97 -3.36 18.30 5.70
N ILE A 98 -3.49 17.25 6.49
CA ILE A 98 -4.43 16.16 6.21
C ILE A 98 -5.67 16.25 7.09
N TRP A 99 -5.48 16.56 8.38
CA TRP A 99 -6.59 16.58 9.33
C TRP A 99 -7.73 17.57 8.97
N PRO A 100 -7.45 18.76 8.44
CA PRO A 100 -8.52 19.67 7.95
C PRO A 100 -9.38 19.02 6.86
N GLU A 101 -8.77 18.25 5.94
CA GLU A 101 -9.48 17.55 4.86
C GLU A 101 -10.36 16.40 5.40
N VAL A 102 -9.92 15.73 6.47
CA VAL A 102 -10.73 14.73 7.18
C VAL A 102 -11.94 15.40 7.83
N LEU A 103 -11.74 16.53 8.53
CA LEU A 103 -12.83 17.26 9.17
C LEU A 103 -13.81 17.87 8.16
N ALA A 104 -13.34 18.23 6.98
CA ALA A 104 -14.18 18.73 5.89
C ALA A 104 -14.94 17.60 5.16
N GLY A 105 -14.65 16.32 5.47
CA GLY A 105 -15.26 15.17 4.81
C GLY A 105 -14.68 14.83 3.43
N ASN A 106 -13.58 15.48 3.04
CA ASN A 106 -12.91 15.23 1.75
C ASN A 106 -12.08 13.94 1.78
N ILE A 107 -11.65 13.51 2.96
CA ILE A 107 -10.95 12.24 3.20
C ILE A 107 -11.77 11.43 4.19
N LEU A 108 -12.36 10.34 3.72
CA LEU A 108 -13.17 9.44 4.54
C LEU A 108 -12.63 8.00 4.45
N PRO A 109 -12.54 7.28 5.59
CA PRO A 109 -12.25 5.86 5.54
C PRO A 109 -13.44 5.11 4.95
N VAL A 110 -13.17 4.15 4.07
CA VAL A 110 -14.19 3.19 3.64
C VAL A 110 -14.36 2.17 4.77
N ILE A 111 -15.55 2.09 5.34
CA ILE A 111 -15.90 1.09 6.36
C ILE A 111 -16.70 -0.01 5.67
N ASP A 112 -16.17 -1.23 5.74
CA ASP A 112 -16.84 -2.42 5.20
C ASP A 112 -17.88 -2.95 6.19
N SER A 113 -17.45 -3.24 7.41
CA SER A 113 -18.28 -3.88 8.43
C SER A 113 -17.88 -3.45 9.83
N SER A 114 -18.84 -3.51 10.76
CA SER A 114 -18.62 -3.34 12.20
C SER A 114 -18.97 -4.62 12.94
N PHE A 115 -18.18 -4.96 13.94
CA PHE A 115 -18.38 -6.10 14.82
C PHE A 115 -18.38 -5.65 16.28
N PRO A 116 -19.22 -6.21 17.15
CA PRO A 116 -19.05 -6.04 18.59
C PRO A 116 -17.64 -6.50 19.01
N LEU A 117 -17.02 -5.85 19.99
CA LEU A 117 -15.70 -6.25 20.47
C LEU A 117 -15.68 -7.71 20.96
N ALA A 118 -16.80 -8.21 21.49
CA ALA A 118 -16.95 -9.61 21.90
C ALA A 118 -16.76 -10.59 20.73
N ASP A 119 -17.03 -10.15 19.49
CA ASP A 119 -16.97 -10.98 18.28
C ASP A 119 -15.64 -10.76 17.51
N VAL A 120 -14.58 -10.32 18.19
CA VAL A 120 -13.27 -10.03 17.58
C VAL A 120 -12.71 -11.20 16.77
N LEU A 121 -12.98 -12.45 17.16
CA LEU A 121 -12.53 -13.63 16.42
C LEU A 121 -13.21 -13.71 15.05
N ALA A 122 -14.51 -13.47 14.97
CA ALA A 122 -15.25 -13.43 13.71
C ALA A 122 -14.75 -12.30 12.80
N ALA A 123 -14.45 -11.11 13.36
CA ALA A 123 -13.85 -10.02 12.63
C ALA A 123 -12.48 -10.39 12.03
N HIS A 124 -11.64 -11.09 12.79
CA HIS A 124 -10.34 -11.58 12.30
C HIS A 124 -10.48 -12.67 11.23
N GLU A 125 -11.46 -13.55 11.35
CA GLU A 125 -11.74 -14.56 10.32
C GLU A 125 -12.21 -13.90 9.02
N TYR A 126 -13.12 -12.94 9.13
CA TYR A 126 -13.57 -12.17 7.97
C TYR A 126 -12.42 -11.36 7.34
N MET A 127 -11.55 -10.73 8.12
CA MET A 127 -10.36 -10.06 7.59
C MET A 127 -9.44 -11.02 6.84
N ARG A 128 -9.22 -12.24 7.37
CA ARG A 128 -8.38 -13.25 6.73
C ARG A 128 -8.97 -13.82 5.44
N SER A 129 -10.29 -13.80 5.28
CA SER A 129 -10.94 -14.25 4.05
C SER A 129 -10.61 -13.36 2.83
N GLY A 130 -10.17 -12.11 3.05
CA GLY A 130 -9.86 -11.16 1.99
C GLY A 130 -11.10 -10.64 1.23
N LEU A 131 -12.31 -10.94 1.71
CA LEU A 131 -13.57 -10.55 1.06
C LEU A 131 -13.99 -9.11 1.38
N HIS A 132 -13.40 -8.50 2.41
CA HIS A 132 -13.72 -7.14 2.84
C HIS A 132 -13.11 -6.09 1.90
N PHE A 133 -13.81 -4.97 1.75
CA PHE A 133 -13.32 -3.79 1.04
C PHE A 133 -13.31 -2.57 1.96
N GLY A 134 -12.15 -2.21 2.48
CA GLY A 134 -11.99 -1.10 3.42
C GLY A 134 -11.60 -1.57 4.82
N LYS A 135 -12.16 -0.92 5.85
CA LYS A 135 -11.82 -1.16 7.26
C LYS A 135 -12.91 -1.96 7.98
N LEU A 136 -12.50 -2.87 8.83
CA LEU A 136 -13.37 -3.52 9.80
C LEU A 136 -13.26 -2.77 11.13
N LEU A 137 -14.38 -2.46 11.73
CA LEU A 137 -14.46 -1.79 13.03
C LEU A 137 -14.81 -2.79 14.13
N LEU A 138 -14.24 -2.58 15.31
CA LEU A 138 -14.67 -3.24 16.54
C LEU A 138 -15.35 -2.19 17.42
N GLU A 139 -16.62 -2.41 17.72
CA GLU A 139 -17.41 -1.51 18.54
C GLU A 139 -17.28 -1.88 20.03
N CYS A 140 -16.72 -0.94 20.79
CA CYS A 140 -16.72 -1.04 22.25
C CYS A 140 -18.07 -0.54 22.76
N GLN A 141 -18.82 -1.37 23.49
CA GLN A 141 -20.00 -0.89 24.21
C GLN A 141 -19.52 0.08 25.29
N VAL A 142 -19.87 1.35 25.16
CA VAL A 142 -19.72 2.30 26.25
C VAL A 142 -20.91 2.05 27.19
N SER A 143 -20.63 1.42 28.33
CA SER A 143 -21.61 1.24 29.42
C SER A 143 -21.86 2.56 30.12
#